data_058c071d442ae597f6a231c960a727f7
#
_entry.id   058c071d442ae597f6a231c960a727f7
#
_cell.length_a   1.000
_cell.length_b   1.000
_cell.length_c   1.000
_cell.angle_alpha   90.00
_cell.angle_beta   90.00
_cell.angle_gamma   90.00
#
_symmetry.space_group_name_H-M   'P 1'
#
loop_
_entity.id
_entity.type
_entity.pdbx_description
1 polymer ?
#
loop_
_entity_poly.entity_id
_entity_poly.type
_entity_poly.pdbx_seq_one_letter_code
_entity_poly.pdbx_strand_id
1 'polypeptide(L)'
;YYGPKVITTFESTIPAGLKEAIVGMKVGGRKKVIIPSWLMTYNSYDKPEEYLENESSGTSCIYDIKITDVALDISKHEITQMAQYFADNGDIFGRDFTSADSLKGHYGCYYRQLVAPVDTASFPKDTTIYINYTGKLLNGQVFDTTVEKVAKDNNIYSASKTYEPTSIKWAEKYEDLTMGSGNSTVISGFAITL
;
A
#
# COMPACT_ATOMS: atom_id res chain seq x y z
N TYR A 1 5.31 -13.38 2.96
CA TYR A 1 4.05 -12.89 3.56
C TYR A 1 4.05 -11.37 3.55
N TYR A 2 3.18 -10.77 2.77
CA TYR A 2 3.13 -9.31 2.57
C TYR A 2 2.11 -8.60 3.50
N GLY A 3 1.68 -9.24 4.56
CA GLY A 3 0.63 -8.74 5.45
C GLY A 3 -0.79 -8.96 4.92
N PRO A 4 -1.82 -8.53 5.65
CA PRO A 4 -3.20 -8.60 5.20
C PRO A 4 -3.40 -7.73 3.96
N LYS A 5 -4.10 -8.26 2.96
CA LYS A 5 -4.54 -7.51 1.79
C LYS A 5 -5.98 -7.05 2.01
N VAL A 6 -6.22 -5.77 1.82
CA VAL A 6 -7.60 -5.24 1.75
C VAL A 6 -8.22 -5.68 0.42
N ILE A 7 -9.40 -6.27 0.49
CA ILE A 7 -10.18 -6.71 -0.66
C ILE A 7 -11.57 -6.11 -0.51
N THR A 8 -11.98 -5.30 -1.48
CA THR A 8 -13.37 -4.87 -1.59
C THR A 8 -14.14 -5.88 -2.42
N THR A 9 -15.27 -6.33 -1.94
CA THR A 9 -16.08 -7.39 -2.58
C THR A 9 -16.62 -7.00 -3.95
N PHE A 10 -16.59 -5.72 -4.31
CA PHE A 10 -17.09 -5.18 -5.57
C PHE A 10 -15.99 -4.90 -6.62
N GLU A 11 -14.71 -5.02 -6.25
CA GLU A 11 -13.64 -4.78 -7.20
C GLU A 11 -13.43 -5.94 -8.16
N SER A 12 -13.21 -5.60 -9.43
CA SER A 12 -12.81 -6.54 -10.47
C SER A 12 -11.35 -7.03 -10.35
N THR A 13 -10.62 -6.55 -9.34
CA THR A 13 -9.17 -6.77 -9.16
C THR A 13 -8.81 -8.10 -8.50
N ILE A 14 -9.77 -8.92 -8.15
CA ILE A 14 -9.54 -10.27 -7.60
C ILE A 14 -10.20 -11.33 -8.48
N PRO A 15 -9.54 -12.50 -8.67
CA PRO A 15 -10.08 -13.58 -9.46
C PRO A 15 -11.44 -14.08 -8.96
N ALA A 16 -12.30 -14.50 -9.88
CA ALA A 16 -13.66 -14.98 -9.60
C ALA A 16 -13.68 -16.10 -8.54
N GLY A 17 -12.82 -17.09 -8.68
CA GLY A 17 -12.73 -18.19 -7.72
C GLY A 17 -12.29 -17.76 -6.33
N LEU A 18 -11.49 -16.69 -6.22
CA LEU A 18 -11.13 -16.13 -4.90
C LEU A 18 -12.32 -15.39 -4.28
N LYS A 19 -13.14 -14.67 -5.08
CA LYS A 19 -14.40 -14.06 -4.61
C LYS A 19 -15.35 -15.12 -4.06
N GLU A 20 -15.57 -16.22 -4.79
CA GLU A 20 -16.40 -17.34 -4.34
C GLU A 20 -15.88 -17.98 -3.07
N ALA A 21 -14.56 -18.16 -2.95
CA ALA A 21 -13.94 -18.75 -1.78
C ALA A 21 -14.18 -17.95 -0.49
N ILE A 22 -14.22 -16.62 -0.59
CA ILE A 22 -14.38 -15.70 0.54
C ILE A 22 -15.84 -15.63 1.00
N VAL A 23 -16.80 -15.83 0.12
CA VAL A 23 -18.23 -15.74 0.44
C VAL A 23 -18.58 -16.65 1.61
N GLY A 24 -19.32 -16.09 2.59
CA GLY A 24 -19.74 -16.78 3.81
C GLY A 24 -18.65 -16.99 4.86
N MET A 25 -17.40 -16.58 4.62
CA MET A 25 -16.37 -16.58 5.65
C MET A 25 -16.64 -15.50 6.71
N LYS A 26 -16.22 -15.77 7.94
CA LYS A 26 -16.32 -14.85 9.08
C LYS A 26 -14.92 -14.47 9.57
N VAL A 27 -14.83 -13.34 10.29
CA VAL A 27 -13.59 -12.91 10.93
C VAL A 27 -13.03 -14.04 11.81
N GLY A 28 -11.72 -14.28 11.70
CA GLY A 28 -11.02 -15.39 12.34
C GLY A 28 -11.07 -16.71 11.56
N GLY A 29 -12.03 -16.86 10.63
CA GLY A 29 -12.14 -18.05 9.79
C GLY A 29 -10.96 -18.21 8.84
N ARG A 30 -10.52 -19.47 8.62
CA ARG A 30 -9.44 -19.84 7.70
C ARG A 30 -9.88 -20.97 6.79
N LYS A 31 -9.64 -20.84 5.50
CA LYS A 31 -9.91 -21.85 4.48
C LYS A 31 -8.67 -22.10 3.62
N LYS A 32 -8.41 -23.36 3.29
CA LYS A 32 -7.52 -23.70 2.18
C LYS A 32 -8.40 -24.12 1.00
N VAL A 33 -8.21 -23.47 -0.14
CA VAL A 33 -9.01 -23.68 -1.34
C VAL A 33 -8.12 -23.98 -2.54
N ILE A 34 -8.61 -24.81 -3.46
CA ILE A 34 -8.01 -25.05 -4.77
C ILE A 34 -8.90 -24.33 -5.77
N ILE A 35 -8.35 -23.40 -6.51
CA ILE A 35 -9.06 -22.62 -7.53
C ILE A 35 -8.58 -23.12 -8.89
N PRO A 36 -9.46 -23.69 -9.71
CA PRO A 36 -9.13 -24.13 -11.07
C PRO A 36 -8.77 -22.93 -11.96
N SER A 37 -8.02 -23.21 -13.01
CA SER A 37 -7.48 -22.18 -13.89
C SER A 37 -8.53 -21.25 -14.50
N TRP A 38 -9.68 -21.76 -14.88
CA TRP A 38 -10.77 -20.97 -15.48
C TRP A 38 -11.43 -20.00 -14.49
N LEU A 39 -11.34 -20.24 -13.19
CA LEU A 39 -11.79 -19.30 -12.16
C LEU A 39 -10.70 -18.30 -11.70
N MET A 40 -9.51 -18.38 -12.30
CA MET A 40 -8.45 -17.38 -12.11
C MET A 40 -8.60 -16.17 -13.02
N THR A 41 -9.81 -15.93 -13.52
CA THR A 41 -10.21 -14.77 -14.32
C THR A 41 -10.75 -13.63 -13.46
N TYR A 42 -10.70 -12.43 -13.99
CA TYR A 42 -11.35 -11.23 -13.43
C TYR A 42 -12.75 -10.98 -14.01
N ASN A 43 -13.12 -11.72 -15.06
CA ASN A 43 -14.44 -11.66 -15.65
C ASN A 43 -15.47 -12.35 -14.74
N SER A 44 -16.72 -11.97 -14.89
CA SER A 44 -17.85 -12.61 -14.22
C SER A 44 -18.76 -13.22 -15.27
N TYR A 45 -19.20 -14.44 -15.01
CA TYR A 45 -20.12 -15.21 -15.84
C TYR A 45 -21.26 -15.73 -14.97
N ASP A 46 -22.44 -15.91 -15.56
CA ASP A 46 -23.63 -16.36 -14.83
C ASP A 46 -23.63 -17.89 -14.57
N LYS A 47 -22.92 -18.65 -15.43
CA LYS A 47 -22.87 -20.11 -15.37
C LYS A 47 -21.44 -20.63 -15.44
N PRO A 48 -21.15 -21.77 -14.78
CA PRO A 48 -19.84 -22.40 -14.83
C PRO A 48 -19.37 -22.77 -16.26
N GLU A 49 -20.30 -23.17 -17.12
CA GLU A 49 -20.02 -23.56 -18.51
C GLU A 49 -19.44 -22.39 -19.31
N GLU A 50 -19.88 -21.16 -19.03
CA GLU A 50 -19.41 -19.95 -19.69
C GLU A 50 -17.96 -19.64 -19.35
N TYR A 51 -17.49 -19.96 -18.13
CA TYR A 51 -16.07 -19.87 -17.79
C TYR A 51 -15.23 -20.82 -18.64
N LEU A 52 -15.71 -22.05 -18.82
CA LEU A 52 -15.00 -23.07 -19.59
C LEU A 52 -14.90 -22.75 -21.08
N GLU A 53 -15.88 -22.05 -21.62
CA GLU A 53 -15.94 -21.66 -23.03
C GLU A 53 -15.10 -20.41 -23.35
N ASN A 54 -15.03 -19.47 -22.41
CA ASN A 54 -14.47 -18.14 -22.66
C ASN A 54 -13.09 -17.93 -22.07
N GLU A 55 -12.70 -18.68 -21.03
CA GLU A 55 -11.40 -18.51 -20.39
C GLU A 55 -10.38 -19.53 -20.93
N SER A 56 -9.24 -19.01 -21.34
CA SER A 56 -8.13 -19.85 -21.80
C SER A 56 -7.57 -20.68 -20.65
N SER A 57 -6.97 -21.81 -20.98
CA SER A 57 -6.25 -22.65 -20.01
C SER A 57 -5.16 -21.86 -19.30
N GLY A 58 -5.17 -21.90 -17.99
CA GLY A 58 -4.17 -21.30 -17.12
C GLY A 58 -3.66 -22.31 -16.09
N THR A 59 -3.11 -21.82 -14.99
CA THR A 59 -2.62 -22.65 -13.90
C THR A 59 -3.59 -22.59 -12.72
N SER A 60 -4.02 -23.77 -12.23
CA SER A 60 -4.79 -23.86 -10.99
C SER A 60 -3.95 -23.45 -9.80
N CYS A 61 -4.55 -22.76 -8.83
CA CYS A 61 -3.86 -22.21 -7.68
C CYS A 61 -4.40 -22.77 -6.36
N ILE A 62 -3.55 -22.81 -5.35
CA ILE A 62 -3.94 -23.11 -3.97
C ILE A 62 -3.83 -21.82 -3.16
N TYR A 63 -4.91 -21.43 -2.49
CA TYR A 63 -4.92 -20.32 -1.55
C TYR A 63 -5.19 -20.81 -0.14
N ASP A 64 -4.47 -20.23 0.80
CA ASP A 64 -4.73 -20.35 2.24
C ASP A 64 -5.21 -18.96 2.72
N ILE A 65 -6.49 -18.84 3.00
CA ILE A 65 -7.17 -17.58 3.24
C ILE A 65 -7.61 -17.52 4.70
N LYS A 66 -7.24 -16.45 5.38
CA LYS A 66 -7.77 -16.10 6.70
C LYS A 66 -8.39 -14.71 6.66
N ILE A 67 -9.64 -14.58 7.08
CA ILE A 67 -10.26 -13.28 7.27
C ILE A 67 -9.78 -12.72 8.61
N THR A 68 -9.04 -11.63 8.56
CA THR A 68 -8.48 -10.98 9.76
C THR A 68 -9.41 -9.90 10.30
N ASP A 69 -10.11 -9.20 9.41
CA ASP A 69 -11.01 -8.12 9.75
C ASP A 69 -12.04 -7.86 8.64
N VAL A 70 -13.11 -7.15 8.95
CA VAL A 70 -14.16 -6.72 8.01
C VAL A 70 -14.57 -5.29 8.34
N ALA A 71 -14.49 -4.40 7.37
CA ALA A 71 -14.93 -3.03 7.50
C ALA A 71 -16.09 -2.73 6.53
N LEU A 72 -17.13 -2.07 7.01
CA LEU A 72 -18.23 -1.57 6.17
C LEU A 72 -17.88 -0.23 5.51
N ASP A 73 -17.02 0.55 6.16
CA ASP A 73 -16.51 1.84 5.70
C ASP A 73 -14.99 1.81 5.85
N ILE A 74 -14.30 1.70 4.73
CA ILE A 74 -12.83 1.57 4.72
C ILE A 74 -12.15 2.83 5.24
N SER A 75 -12.65 4.01 4.89
CA SER A 75 -12.05 5.27 5.33
C SER A 75 -12.13 5.43 6.84
N LYS A 76 -13.27 5.12 7.42
CA LYS A 76 -13.48 5.15 8.88
C LYS A 76 -12.62 4.11 9.60
N HIS A 77 -12.47 2.93 9.00
CA HIS A 77 -11.61 1.88 9.53
C HIS A 77 -10.13 2.31 9.54
N GLU A 78 -9.64 2.87 8.44
CA GLU A 78 -8.26 3.37 8.32
C GLU A 78 -7.98 4.52 9.30
N ILE A 79 -8.92 5.46 9.47
CA ILE A 79 -8.82 6.53 10.48
C ILE A 79 -8.69 5.92 11.89
N THR A 80 -9.47 4.87 12.19
CA THR A 80 -9.39 4.19 13.48
C THR A 80 -8.04 3.50 13.69
N GLN A 81 -7.52 2.83 12.65
CA GLN A 81 -6.19 2.22 12.71
C GLN A 81 -5.07 3.24 12.90
N MET A 82 -5.15 4.39 12.23
CA MET A 82 -4.19 5.49 12.41
C MET A 82 -4.27 6.07 13.82
N ALA A 83 -5.48 6.30 14.36
CA ALA A 83 -5.66 6.79 15.71
C ALA A 83 -5.06 5.83 16.75
N GLN A 84 -5.26 4.52 16.58
CA GLN A 84 -4.65 3.50 17.44
C GLN A 84 -3.12 3.52 17.31
N TYR A 85 -2.59 3.60 16.10
CA TYR A 85 -1.13 3.69 15.88
C TYR A 85 -0.53 4.91 16.59
N PHE A 86 -1.18 6.07 16.54
CA PHE A 86 -0.71 7.27 17.24
C PHE A 86 -0.80 7.12 18.76
N ALA A 87 -1.83 6.48 19.28
CA ALA A 87 -1.93 6.20 20.71
C ALA A 87 -0.80 5.29 21.19
N ASP A 88 -0.46 4.27 20.40
CA ASP A 88 0.59 3.30 20.74
C ASP A 88 2.01 3.86 20.52
N ASN A 89 2.17 4.90 19.69
CA ASN A 89 3.45 5.49 19.30
C ASN A 89 3.53 7.01 19.58
N GLY A 90 2.82 7.51 20.58
CA GLY A 90 2.68 8.94 20.87
C GLY A 90 4.01 9.67 21.04
N ASP A 91 5.01 9.03 21.62
CA ASP A 91 6.35 9.58 21.83
C ASP A 91 7.07 9.92 20.51
N ILE A 92 6.76 9.18 19.43
CA ILE A 92 7.36 9.41 18.12
C ILE A 92 6.81 10.68 17.48
N PHE A 93 5.50 10.94 17.64
CA PHE A 93 4.80 12.04 16.98
C PHE A 93 4.57 13.25 17.89
N GLY A 94 4.71 13.09 19.21
CA GLY A 94 4.62 14.18 20.20
C GLY A 94 3.27 14.92 20.22
N ARG A 95 2.18 14.28 19.78
CA ARG A 95 0.82 14.82 19.76
C ARG A 95 -0.20 13.75 20.08
N ASP A 96 -1.22 14.13 20.85
CA ASP A 96 -2.48 13.40 20.92
C ASP A 96 -3.31 13.69 19.68
N PHE A 97 -3.35 12.76 18.75
CA PHE A 97 -4.20 12.85 17.56
C PHE A 97 -5.57 12.27 17.88
N THR A 98 -6.45 13.08 18.44
CA THR A 98 -7.77 12.62 18.90
C THR A 98 -8.91 12.89 17.94
N SER A 99 -8.71 13.63 16.84
CA SER A 99 -9.80 13.97 15.92
C SER A 99 -9.43 13.86 14.45
N ALA A 100 -10.40 13.45 13.63
CA ALA A 100 -10.33 13.48 12.16
C ALA A 100 -10.08 14.90 11.59
N ASP A 101 -10.27 15.95 12.39
CA ASP A 101 -10.04 17.33 11.98
C ASP A 101 -8.56 17.67 11.83
N SER A 102 -7.66 16.97 12.51
CA SER A 102 -6.21 17.12 12.33
C SER A 102 -5.72 16.58 10.98
N LEU A 103 -6.51 15.76 10.28
CA LEU A 103 -6.22 15.28 8.91
C LEU A 103 -6.45 16.35 7.83
N LYS A 104 -7.27 17.38 8.09
CA LYS A 104 -7.70 18.36 7.07
C LYS A 104 -6.60 19.30 6.61
N GLY A 105 -5.55 19.47 7.37
CA GLY A 105 -4.50 20.47 7.06
C GLY A 105 -3.52 20.06 5.97
N HIS A 106 -3.34 18.75 5.68
CA HIS A 106 -2.33 18.24 4.76
C HIS A 106 -2.84 17.00 4.00
N TYR A 107 -3.99 17.12 3.33
CA TYR A 107 -4.56 16.03 2.51
C TYR A 107 -4.69 14.68 3.24
N GLY A 108 -4.78 14.69 4.56
CA GLY A 108 -4.83 13.48 5.38
C GLY A 108 -3.48 12.87 5.74
N CYS A 109 -2.37 13.51 5.38
CA CYS A 109 -1.03 13.07 5.78
C CYS A 109 -0.61 13.70 7.11
N TYR A 110 0.04 12.89 7.95
CA TYR A 110 0.68 13.37 9.17
C TYR A 110 2.19 13.34 8.98
N TYR A 111 2.87 14.38 9.41
CA TYR A 111 4.33 14.42 9.40
C TYR A 111 4.90 14.98 10.70
N ARG A 112 6.13 14.61 10.98
CA ARG A 112 6.96 15.20 12.01
C ARG A 112 8.31 15.54 11.41
N GLN A 113 8.68 16.79 11.49
CA GLN A 113 10.03 17.22 11.14
C GLN A 113 11.01 16.83 12.25
N LEU A 114 11.95 15.93 11.97
CA LEU A 114 12.93 15.45 12.94
C LEU A 114 14.14 16.37 13.03
N VAL A 115 14.53 16.99 11.90
CA VAL A 115 15.65 17.92 11.79
C VAL A 115 15.18 19.13 10.99
N ALA A 116 15.38 20.32 11.53
CA ALA A 116 15.07 21.55 10.80
C ALA A 116 16.05 21.72 9.63
N PRO A 117 15.59 22.17 8.45
CA PRO A 117 16.47 22.46 7.33
C PRO A 117 17.36 23.68 7.66
N VAL A 118 18.56 23.69 7.09
CA VAL A 118 19.49 24.83 7.21
C VAL A 118 19.03 25.98 6.31
N ASP A 119 18.47 25.62 5.14
CA ASP A 119 17.90 26.56 4.17
C ASP A 119 16.38 26.31 4.07
N THR A 120 15.60 27.38 4.11
CA THR A 120 14.14 27.34 4.04
C THR A 120 13.61 27.77 2.66
N ALA A 121 14.49 28.05 1.70
CA ALA A 121 14.08 28.38 0.35
C ALA A 121 13.45 27.15 -0.34
N SER A 122 12.33 27.38 -1.03
CA SER A 122 11.72 26.32 -1.85
C SER A 122 12.59 26.00 -3.06
N PHE A 123 12.57 24.75 -3.49
CA PHE A 123 13.29 24.35 -4.71
C PHE A 123 12.64 24.97 -5.95
N PRO A 124 13.45 25.52 -6.88
CA PRO A 124 12.92 25.93 -8.18
C PRO A 124 12.28 24.73 -8.92
N LYS A 125 11.29 25.03 -9.75
CA LYS A 125 10.71 24.05 -10.66
C LYS A 125 11.81 23.37 -11.50
N ASP A 126 11.61 22.11 -11.81
CA ASP A 126 12.54 21.27 -12.59
C ASP A 126 13.89 20.97 -11.89
N THR A 127 14.05 21.35 -10.63
CA THR A 127 15.20 20.93 -9.82
C THR A 127 15.14 19.43 -9.58
N THR A 128 16.28 18.75 -9.69
CA THR A 128 16.39 17.36 -9.26
C THR A 128 16.91 17.30 -7.84
N ILE A 129 16.13 16.70 -6.95
CA ILE A 129 16.52 16.41 -5.57
C ILE A 129 16.77 14.92 -5.39
N TYR A 130 17.59 14.54 -4.43
CA TYR A 130 17.90 13.14 -4.12
C TYR A 130 17.44 12.84 -2.71
N ILE A 131 16.70 11.76 -2.54
CA ILE A 131 16.14 11.38 -1.25
C ILE A 131 16.44 9.92 -0.92
N ASN A 132 16.64 9.64 0.35
CA ASN A 132 16.52 8.30 0.91
C ASN A 132 15.18 8.18 1.62
N TYR A 133 14.54 7.02 1.48
CA TYR A 133 13.31 6.72 2.20
C TYR A 133 13.26 5.27 2.69
N THR A 134 12.40 5.03 3.66
CA THR A 134 12.01 3.70 4.10
C THR A 134 10.51 3.70 4.34
N GLY A 135 9.78 2.94 3.53
CA GLY A 135 8.35 2.73 3.65
C GLY A 135 8.03 1.57 4.61
N LYS A 136 7.12 1.84 5.58
CA LYS A 136 6.65 0.84 6.54
C LYS A 136 5.13 0.84 6.60
N LEU A 137 4.55 -0.34 6.83
CA LEU A 137 3.16 -0.45 7.24
C LEU A 137 3.02 -0.03 8.71
N LEU A 138 1.79 0.28 9.16
CA LEU A 138 1.53 0.64 10.56
C LEU A 138 1.93 -0.45 11.56
N ASN A 139 1.99 -1.71 11.14
CA ASN A 139 2.49 -2.83 11.96
C ASN A 139 4.03 -2.90 12.05
N GLY A 140 4.75 -1.92 11.47
CA GLY A 140 6.20 -1.84 11.47
C GLY A 140 6.91 -2.61 10.34
N GLN A 141 6.19 -3.40 9.56
CA GLN A 141 6.78 -4.15 8.44
C GLN A 141 7.30 -3.20 7.36
N VAL A 142 8.60 -3.27 7.07
CA VAL A 142 9.21 -2.54 5.95
C VAL A 142 8.80 -3.20 4.65
N PHE A 143 8.25 -2.41 3.71
CA PHE A 143 7.85 -2.91 2.39
C PHE A 143 8.74 -2.37 1.26
N ASP A 144 9.40 -1.23 1.46
CA ASP A 144 10.33 -0.65 0.49
C ASP A 144 11.34 0.28 1.16
N THR A 145 12.54 0.39 0.58
CA THR A 145 13.60 1.29 1.06
C THR A 145 14.66 1.51 -0.01
N THR A 146 15.30 2.69 0.02
CA THR A 146 16.52 2.99 -0.76
C THR A 146 17.81 2.63 -0.01
N VAL A 147 17.72 2.18 1.24
CA VAL A 147 18.88 1.91 2.09
C VAL A 147 19.15 0.41 2.18
N GLU A 148 20.27 -0.05 1.61
CA GLU A 148 20.62 -1.47 1.50
C GLU A 148 20.64 -2.19 2.86
N LYS A 149 21.23 -1.57 3.87
CA LYS A 149 21.26 -2.14 5.22
C LYS A 149 19.84 -2.40 5.75
N VAL A 150 18.93 -1.43 5.58
CA VAL A 150 17.54 -1.59 6.02
C VAL A 150 16.85 -2.73 5.27
N ALA A 151 17.11 -2.86 3.96
CA ALA A 151 16.55 -3.95 3.16
C ALA A 151 17.02 -5.32 3.65
N LYS A 152 18.31 -5.47 3.96
CA LYS A 152 18.89 -6.70 4.50
C LYS A 152 18.33 -7.05 5.88
N ASP A 153 18.29 -6.07 6.78
CA ASP A 153 17.80 -6.25 8.16
C ASP A 153 16.31 -6.65 8.21
N ASN A 154 15.53 -6.30 7.16
CA ASN A 154 14.09 -6.59 7.09
C ASN A 154 13.73 -7.70 6.08
N ASN A 155 14.71 -8.44 5.54
CA ASN A 155 14.51 -9.55 4.61
C ASN A 155 13.78 -9.18 3.31
N ILE A 156 13.94 -7.94 2.83
CA ILE A 156 13.41 -7.45 1.55
C ILE A 156 14.50 -7.10 0.55
N TYR A 157 15.75 -7.50 0.83
CA TYR A 157 16.87 -7.27 -0.07
C TYR A 157 16.70 -8.02 -1.40
N SER A 158 16.97 -7.31 -2.49
CA SER A 158 17.01 -7.88 -3.83
C SER A 158 18.30 -7.46 -4.54
N ALA A 159 19.06 -8.42 -5.07
CA ALA A 159 20.27 -8.15 -5.83
C ALA A 159 20.02 -7.41 -7.16
N SER A 160 18.78 -7.41 -7.65
CA SER A 160 18.37 -6.68 -8.86
C SER A 160 18.01 -5.22 -8.61
N LYS A 161 17.94 -4.79 -7.34
CA LYS A 161 17.63 -3.42 -6.96
C LYS A 161 18.90 -2.67 -6.59
N THR A 162 19.07 -1.47 -7.14
CA THR A 162 20.11 -0.53 -6.71
C THR A 162 19.64 0.20 -5.46
N TYR A 163 20.47 0.20 -4.42
CA TYR A 163 20.20 0.89 -3.14
C TYR A 163 21.04 2.16 -3.06
N GLU A 164 20.44 3.25 -3.49
CA GLU A 164 21.02 4.59 -3.51
C GLU A 164 19.92 5.65 -3.38
N PRO A 165 20.26 6.91 -3.06
CA PRO A 165 19.27 7.98 -3.06
C PRO A 165 18.56 8.06 -4.41
N THR A 166 17.24 8.03 -4.41
CA THR A 166 16.45 8.16 -5.64
C THR A 166 16.27 9.63 -6.01
N SER A 167 16.29 9.92 -7.32
CA SER A 167 16.04 11.25 -7.83
C SER A 167 14.55 11.57 -7.88
N ILE A 168 14.18 12.78 -7.46
CA ILE A 168 12.84 13.36 -7.65
C ILE A 168 13.02 14.62 -8.49
N LYS A 169 12.29 14.69 -9.58
CA LYS A 169 12.17 15.92 -10.35
C LYS A 169 11.09 16.78 -9.70
N TRP A 170 11.52 17.93 -9.16
CA TRP A 170 10.66 18.83 -8.42
C TRP A 170 9.68 19.58 -9.34
N ALA A 171 8.45 19.71 -8.90
CA ALA A 171 7.40 20.44 -9.59
C ALA A 171 6.63 21.33 -8.61
N GLU A 172 5.92 22.34 -9.11
CA GLU A 172 5.09 23.23 -8.28
C GLU A 172 3.88 22.53 -7.66
N LYS A 173 3.39 21.50 -8.34
CA LYS A 173 2.27 20.67 -7.88
C LYS A 173 2.76 19.28 -7.59
N TYR A 174 2.29 18.70 -6.49
CA TYR A 174 2.69 17.35 -6.09
C TYR A 174 2.31 16.27 -7.13
N GLU A 175 1.23 16.49 -7.90
CA GLU A 175 0.79 15.57 -8.96
C GLU A 175 1.80 15.47 -10.13
N ASP A 176 2.61 16.49 -10.32
CA ASP A 176 3.58 16.61 -11.41
C ASP A 176 4.98 16.10 -11.01
N LEU A 177 5.17 15.70 -9.74
CA LEU A 177 6.43 15.13 -9.27
C LEU A 177 6.70 13.77 -9.95
N THR A 178 7.92 13.57 -10.40
CA THR A 178 8.35 12.30 -10.99
C THR A 178 9.59 11.75 -10.29
N MET A 179 9.72 10.42 -10.27
CA MET A 179 10.78 9.72 -9.56
C MET A 179 11.60 8.81 -10.48
N GLY A 180 12.90 8.79 -10.23
CA GLY A 180 13.84 7.93 -10.92
C GLY A 180 14.15 8.38 -12.36
N SER A 181 15.07 7.67 -13.02
CA SER A 181 15.51 7.97 -14.38
C SER A 181 14.40 7.80 -15.44
N GLY A 182 13.36 7.01 -15.14
CA GLY A 182 12.21 6.78 -16.03
C GLY A 182 11.10 7.83 -15.89
N ASN A 183 11.26 8.86 -15.04
CA ASN A 183 10.22 9.83 -14.74
C ASN A 183 8.87 9.19 -14.38
N SER A 184 8.89 8.15 -13.55
CA SER A 184 7.68 7.50 -13.07
C SER A 184 6.89 8.45 -12.18
N THR A 185 5.56 8.45 -12.32
CA THR A 185 4.67 9.21 -11.43
C THR A 185 4.81 8.72 -9.99
N VAL A 186 4.79 9.65 -9.06
CA VAL A 186 4.85 9.37 -7.63
C VAL A 186 3.43 9.18 -7.08
N ILE A 187 3.23 8.18 -6.21
CA ILE A 187 1.93 8.03 -5.55
C ILE A 187 1.62 9.26 -4.71
N SER A 188 0.37 9.72 -4.76
CA SER A 188 -0.05 11.01 -4.17
C SER A 188 0.35 11.17 -2.70
N GLY A 189 0.15 10.15 -1.87
CA GLY A 189 0.51 10.22 -0.45
C GLY A 189 2.00 10.44 -0.21
N PHE A 190 2.88 9.88 -1.04
CA PHE A 190 4.33 10.12 -0.94
C PHE A 190 4.69 11.49 -1.49
N ALA A 191 4.10 11.89 -2.62
CA ALA A 191 4.35 13.20 -3.24
C ALA A 191 3.99 14.39 -2.34
N ILE A 192 2.87 14.29 -1.60
CA ILE A 192 2.40 15.32 -0.66
C ILE A 192 3.36 15.52 0.52
N THR A 193 4.14 14.50 0.88
CA THR A 193 5.06 14.55 2.03
C THR A 193 6.44 15.12 1.69
N LEU A 194 6.74 15.35 0.42
CA LEU A 194 7.97 15.97 -0.06
C LEU A 194 7.85 17.48 -0.07
#